data_53391c5c5323b6539f39c579e55b6b7e
#
_entry.id   53391c5c5323b6539f39c579e55b6b7e
#
_cell.length_a   1.000
_cell.length_b   1.000
_cell.length_c   1.000
_cell.angle_alpha   90.00
_cell.angle_beta   90.00
_cell.angle_gamma   90.00
#
_symmetry.space_group_name_H-M   'P 1'
#
loop_
_entity.id
_entity.type
_entity.pdbx_description
1 polymer ?
#
loop_
_entity_poly.entity_id
_entity_poly.type
_entity_poly.pdbx_seq_one_letter_code
_entity_poly.pdbx_strand_id
1 'polypeptide(L)'
;MFSLLKDLVSLNLKDYENIALNFPIGLFLLLILISLAIAVFIMYFHKRLEMDVLTALLRHGAENKESAKALSEMSIDTRALRKKLSRSNRLSYMIISQDREKISYEEFLKLSRKEQGVYADVDFENAKFYLNPESLDKAKGIVEKDNVSIISPIVIAALSIALIFVLGSFLPNILDFINEALGK
;
A
#
# COMPACT_ATOMS: atom_id res chain seq x y z
N MET A 1 24.56 -15.37 7.01
CA MET A 1 23.63 -14.26 6.68
C MET A 1 24.29 -12.89 6.79
N PHE A 2 24.84 -12.51 7.93
CA PHE A 2 25.47 -11.19 8.10
C PHE A 2 26.71 -10.97 7.19
N SER A 3 27.50 -11.99 6.89
CA SER A 3 28.63 -11.87 5.97
C SER A 3 28.19 -11.50 4.56
N LEU A 4 27.23 -12.23 3.98
CA LEU A 4 26.71 -11.95 2.63
C LEU A 4 26.09 -10.55 2.49
N LEU A 5 25.40 -10.07 3.53
CA LEU A 5 24.88 -8.72 3.56
C LEU A 5 26.00 -7.67 3.60
N LYS A 6 27.06 -7.95 4.38
CA LYS A 6 28.26 -7.10 4.43
C LYS A 6 28.97 -7.09 3.08
N ASP A 7 29.14 -8.24 2.47
CA ASP A 7 29.78 -8.39 1.16
C ASP A 7 28.98 -7.67 0.07
N LEU A 8 27.63 -7.79 0.07
CA LEU A 8 26.79 -7.05 -0.85
C LEU A 8 26.91 -5.53 -0.65
N VAL A 9 26.82 -5.04 0.59
CA VAL A 9 26.89 -3.60 0.89
C VAL A 9 28.23 -3.00 0.53
N SER A 10 29.31 -3.75 0.71
CA SER A 10 30.68 -3.28 0.38
C SER A 10 30.97 -3.24 -1.12
N LEU A 11 30.12 -3.87 -1.95
CA LEU A 11 30.33 -3.94 -3.39
C LEU A 11 30.26 -2.56 -4.03
N ASN A 12 31.38 -2.14 -4.65
CA ASN A 12 31.50 -0.87 -5.32
C ASN A 12 32.12 -1.05 -6.71
N LEU A 13 31.57 -0.38 -7.70
CA LEU A 13 32.08 -0.47 -9.09
C LEU A 13 33.52 0.08 -9.23
N LYS A 14 33.96 0.98 -8.33
CA LYS A 14 35.34 1.47 -8.31
C LYS A 14 36.39 0.37 -8.08
N ASP A 15 36.00 -0.77 -7.51
CA ASP A 15 36.92 -1.88 -7.20
C ASP A 15 37.20 -2.72 -8.46
N TYR A 16 36.59 -2.38 -9.60
CA TYR A 16 36.76 -3.02 -10.90
C TYR A 16 37.50 -2.07 -11.85
N GLU A 17 38.75 -2.34 -12.14
CA GLU A 17 39.69 -1.43 -12.84
C GLU A 17 39.20 -0.95 -14.20
N ASN A 18 38.52 -1.82 -14.95
CA ASN A 18 38.03 -1.52 -16.29
C ASN A 18 36.59 -0.88 -16.31
N ILE A 19 35.95 -0.75 -15.14
CA ILE A 19 34.68 -0.10 -15.00
C ILE A 19 34.90 1.32 -14.50
N ALA A 20 34.84 2.29 -15.42
CA ALA A 20 35.10 3.71 -15.15
C ALA A 20 33.99 4.40 -14.31
N LEU A 21 33.37 3.70 -13.37
CA LEU A 21 32.27 4.21 -12.54
C LEU A 21 32.62 4.05 -11.06
N ASN A 22 32.52 5.12 -10.31
CA ASN A 22 32.59 5.08 -8.84
C ASN A 22 31.18 5.09 -8.27
N PHE A 23 30.59 3.90 -8.09
CA PHE A 23 29.21 3.77 -7.64
C PHE A 23 29.02 2.59 -6.69
N PRO A 24 28.47 2.81 -5.48
CA PRO A 24 28.23 1.76 -4.49
C PRO A 24 26.99 0.92 -4.86
N ILE A 25 27.16 0.06 -5.88
CA ILE A 25 26.06 -0.71 -6.47
C ILE A 25 25.36 -1.61 -5.44
N GLY A 26 26.11 -2.19 -4.51
CA GLY A 26 25.55 -3.08 -3.51
C GLY A 26 24.63 -2.33 -2.53
N LEU A 27 25.05 -1.17 -2.07
CA LEU A 27 24.21 -0.30 -1.21
C LEU A 27 22.96 0.16 -1.94
N PHE A 28 23.08 0.54 -3.22
CA PHE A 28 21.96 0.98 -4.04
C PHE A 28 20.90 -0.12 -4.20
N LEU A 29 21.33 -1.34 -4.53
CA LEU A 29 20.43 -2.49 -4.64
C LEU A 29 19.73 -2.80 -3.31
N LEU A 30 20.47 -2.74 -2.20
CA LEU A 30 19.88 -2.93 -0.88
C LEU A 30 18.79 -1.89 -0.57
N LEU A 31 19.05 -0.62 -0.89
CA LEU A 31 18.05 0.45 -0.70
C LEU A 31 16.80 0.25 -1.57
N ILE A 32 16.96 -0.21 -2.81
CA ILE A 32 15.81 -0.56 -3.68
C ILE A 32 14.98 -1.67 -3.05
N LEU A 33 15.61 -2.74 -2.56
CA LEU A 33 14.90 -3.87 -1.95
C LEU A 33 14.17 -3.48 -0.66
N ILE A 34 14.80 -2.67 0.18
CA ILE A 34 14.17 -2.13 1.39
C ILE A 34 12.97 -1.25 1.01
N SER A 35 13.12 -0.38 0.02
CA SER A 35 12.04 0.50 -0.45
C SER A 35 10.86 -0.30 -1.00
N LEU A 36 11.13 -1.38 -1.74
CA LEU A 36 10.11 -2.29 -2.25
C LEU A 36 9.35 -2.99 -1.11
N ALA A 37 10.08 -3.50 -0.11
CA ALA A 37 9.47 -4.14 1.05
C ALA A 37 8.56 -3.17 1.83
N ILE A 38 9.01 -1.93 2.03
CA ILE A 38 8.22 -0.86 2.68
C ILE A 38 6.96 -0.55 1.84
N ALA A 39 7.09 -0.42 0.51
CA ALA A 39 5.96 -0.14 -0.37
C ALA A 39 4.88 -1.23 -0.28
N VAL A 40 5.29 -2.50 -0.31
CA VAL A 40 4.37 -3.65 -0.17
C VAL A 40 3.67 -3.64 1.19
N PHE A 41 4.41 -3.36 2.26
CA PHE A 41 3.83 -3.26 3.60
C PHE A 41 2.78 -2.14 3.69
N ILE A 42 3.08 -0.97 3.12
CA ILE A 42 2.14 0.15 3.06
C ILE A 42 0.89 -0.23 2.27
N MET A 43 1.05 -0.87 1.10
CA MET A 43 -0.08 -1.34 0.28
C MET A 43 -0.97 -2.33 1.03
N TYR A 44 -0.34 -3.31 1.71
CA TYR A 44 -1.06 -4.27 2.54
C TYR A 44 -1.86 -3.59 3.65
N PHE A 45 -1.23 -2.67 4.39
CA PHE A 45 -1.88 -1.95 5.47
C PHE A 45 -3.06 -1.10 4.97
N HIS A 46 -2.89 -0.44 3.84
CA HIS A 46 -3.97 0.33 3.21
C HIS A 46 -5.14 -0.55 2.77
N LYS A 47 -4.86 -1.72 2.19
CA LYS A 47 -5.89 -2.66 1.78
C LYS A 47 -6.62 -3.25 2.99
N ARG A 48 -5.90 -3.56 4.06
CA ARG A 48 -6.49 -4.06 5.31
C ARG A 48 -7.44 -3.04 5.93
N LEU A 49 -7.04 -1.78 6.03
CA LEU A 49 -7.93 -0.72 6.55
C LEU A 49 -9.21 -0.58 5.72
N GLU A 50 -9.11 -0.71 4.40
CA GLU A 50 -10.29 -0.70 3.50
C GLU A 50 -11.24 -1.87 3.81
N MET A 51 -10.68 -3.06 3.96
CA MET A 51 -11.44 -4.27 4.30
C MET A 51 -12.09 -4.17 5.67
N ASP A 52 -11.35 -3.70 6.68
CA ASP A 52 -11.84 -3.60 8.06
C ASP A 52 -13.07 -2.67 8.13
N VAL A 53 -13.04 -1.53 7.44
CA VAL A 53 -14.16 -0.60 7.45
C VAL A 53 -15.37 -1.12 6.67
N LEU A 54 -15.16 -1.72 5.48
CA LEU A 54 -16.26 -2.30 4.70
C LEU A 54 -16.91 -3.46 5.46
N THR A 55 -16.11 -4.32 6.05
CA THR A 55 -16.60 -5.44 6.86
C THR A 55 -17.39 -4.96 8.07
N ALA A 56 -16.90 -3.93 8.77
CA ALA A 56 -17.61 -3.37 9.91
C ALA A 56 -18.95 -2.75 9.52
N LEU A 57 -19.00 -1.96 8.45
CA LEU A 57 -20.25 -1.37 7.95
C LEU A 57 -21.27 -2.43 7.55
N LEU A 58 -20.84 -3.47 6.82
CA LEU A 58 -21.72 -4.59 6.44
C LEU A 58 -22.19 -5.37 7.67
N ARG A 59 -21.29 -5.67 8.61
CA ARG A 59 -21.62 -6.41 9.83
C ARG A 59 -22.63 -5.67 10.73
N HIS A 60 -22.54 -4.35 10.79
CA HIS A 60 -23.44 -3.51 11.56
C HIS A 60 -24.68 -3.07 10.79
N GLY A 61 -24.87 -3.56 9.56
CA GLY A 61 -26.04 -3.25 8.73
C GLY A 61 -26.13 -1.79 8.31
N ALA A 62 -25.01 -1.06 8.25
CA ALA A 62 -24.96 0.34 7.84
C ALA A 62 -25.01 0.45 6.30
N GLU A 63 -26.13 -0.03 5.70
CA GLU A 63 -26.29 -0.13 4.24
C GLU A 63 -27.06 1.06 3.63
N ASN A 64 -27.61 1.95 4.48
CA ASN A 64 -28.37 3.12 4.05
C ASN A 64 -28.24 4.28 5.05
N LYS A 65 -28.75 5.45 4.68
CA LYS A 65 -28.68 6.67 5.50
C LYS A 65 -29.33 6.51 6.88
N GLU A 66 -30.40 5.73 6.99
CA GLU A 66 -31.17 5.55 8.22
C GLU A 66 -30.44 4.62 9.20
N SER A 67 -29.67 3.66 8.67
CA SER A 67 -28.85 2.72 9.44
C SER A 67 -27.42 3.17 9.66
N ALA A 68 -27.08 4.43 9.33
CA ALA A 68 -25.73 4.97 9.46
C ALA A 68 -25.18 4.86 10.90
N LYS A 69 -23.92 4.49 11.03
CA LYS A 69 -23.22 4.26 12.30
C LYS A 69 -21.98 5.12 12.45
N ALA A 70 -21.68 5.54 13.68
CA ALA A 70 -20.40 6.18 13.95
C ALA A 70 -19.24 5.16 13.92
N LEU A 71 -18.06 5.61 13.53
CA LEU A 71 -16.86 4.74 13.49
C LEU A 71 -16.53 4.18 14.89
N SER A 72 -16.78 4.96 15.94
CA SER A 72 -16.60 4.56 17.35
C SER A 72 -17.55 3.43 17.74
N GLU A 73 -18.81 3.47 17.32
CA GLU A 73 -19.81 2.41 17.58
C GLU A 73 -19.40 1.06 16.95
N MET A 74 -18.65 1.12 15.83
CA MET A 74 -18.16 -0.05 15.12
C MET A 74 -16.78 -0.50 15.59
N SER A 75 -16.19 0.17 16.59
CA SER A 75 -14.85 -0.11 17.15
C SER A 75 -13.72 -0.05 16.11
N ILE A 76 -13.89 0.74 15.06
CA ILE A 76 -12.90 0.91 13.97
C ILE A 76 -12.37 2.33 13.87
N ASP A 77 -12.69 3.19 14.83
CA ASP A 77 -12.27 4.58 14.81
C ASP A 77 -10.77 4.73 15.11
N THR A 78 -9.98 4.82 14.07
CA THR A 78 -8.54 5.04 14.14
C THR A 78 -8.13 6.27 13.33
N ARG A 79 -7.08 6.96 13.79
CA ARG A 79 -6.51 8.10 13.04
C ARG A 79 -6.10 7.71 11.60
N ALA A 80 -5.62 6.48 11.42
CA ALA A 80 -5.25 5.96 10.11
C ALA A 80 -6.46 5.82 9.19
N LEU A 81 -7.59 5.32 9.72
CA LEU A 81 -8.84 5.19 8.97
C LEU A 81 -9.43 6.55 8.62
N ARG A 82 -9.51 7.48 9.57
CA ARG A 82 -9.97 8.86 9.33
C ARG A 82 -9.16 9.51 8.19
N LYS A 83 -7.83 9.40 8.24
CA LYS A 83 -6.94 9.91 7.19
C LYS A 83 -7.15 9.19 5.84
N LYS A 84 -7.45 7.89 5.86
CA LYS A 84 -7.75 7.12 4.64
C LYS A 84 -9.06 7.55 4.02
N LEU A 85 -10.13 7.69 4.79
CA LEU A 85 -11.45 8.14 4.34
C LEU A 85 -11.39 9.55 3.75
N SER A 86 -10.65 10.47 4.36
CA SER A 86 -10.51 11.85 3.86
C SER A 86 -9.65 11.99 2.59
N ARG A 87 -8.90 10.96 2.19
CA ARG A 87 -7.96 11.02 1.05
C ARG A 87 -8.23 10.04 -0.07
N SER A 88 -9.05 9.02 0.17
CA SER A 88 -9.28 7.95 -0.79
C SER A 88 -10.51 8.21 -1.64
N ASN A 89 -10.31 8.49 -2.92
CA ASN A 89 -11.40 8.68 -3.87
C ASN A 89 -12.37 7.49 -3.93
N ARG A 90 -11.84 6.27 -3.85
CA ARG A 90 -12.66 5.05 -3.88
C ARG A 90 -13.50 4.88 -2.61
N LEU A 91 -12.87 5.02 -1.43
CA LEU A 91 -13.58 4.86 -0.16
C LEU A 91 -14.56 5.99 0.09
N SER A 92 -14.22 7.24 -0.22
CA SER A 92 -15.10 8.38 -0.02
C SER A 92 -16.34 8.36 -0.92
N TYR A 93 -16.31 7.60 -2.02
CA TYR A 93 -17.51 7.31 -2.81
C TYR A 93 -18.31 6.12 -2.24
N MET A 94 -17.63 5.06 -1.77
CA MET A 94 -18.30 3.86 -1.25
C MET A 94 -18.89 4.07 0.13
N ILE A 95 -18.31 4.94 0.94
CA ILE A 95 -18.66 5.23 2.33
C ILE A 95 -19.08 6.68 2.44
N ILE A 96 -20.34 6.90 2.69
CA ILE A 96 -20.94 8.24 2.72
C ILE A 96 -21.24 8.63 4.17
N SER A 97 -20.93 9.86 4.54
CA SER A 97 -21.43 10.43 5.80
C SER A 97 -22.93 10.74 5.69
N GLN A 98 -23.67 10.53 6.75
CA GLN A 98 -25.11 10.80 6.84
C GLN A 98 -25.45 12.25 6.48
N ASP A 99 -24.56 13.19 6.77
CA ASP A 99 -24.76 14.63 6.56
C ASP A 99 -24.42 15.09 5.13
N ARG A 100 -23.90 14.17 4.28
CA ARG A 100 -23.56 14.50 2.90
C ARG A 100 -24.69 14.24 1.94
N GLU A 101 -24.74 15.08 0.91
CA GLU A 101 -25.55 14.79 -0.27
C GLU A 101 -24.95 13.62 -1.06
N LYS A 102 -25.83 12.73 -1.51
CA LYS A 102 -25.44 11.63 -2.37
C LYS A 102 -25.23 12.17 -3.78
N ILE A 103 -24.04 11.92 -4.34
CA ILE A 103 -23.75 12.18 -5.76
C ILE A 103 -23.49 10.86 -6.48
N SER A 104 -23.75 10.83 -7.78
CA SER A 104 -23.44 9.66 -8.60
C SER A 104 -21.92 9.49 -8.78
N TYR A 105 -21.49 8.27 -9.14
CA TYR A 105 -20.06 8.02 -9.39
C TYR A 105 -19.51 8.87 -10.55
N GLU A 106 -20.31 9.08 -11.56
CA GLU A 106 -19.93 9.92 -12.71
C GLU A 106 -19.75 11.39 -12.32
N GLU A 107 -20.62 11.91 -11.46
CA GLU A 107 -20.49 13.26 -10.90
C GLU A 107 -19.26 13.38 -10.02
N PHE A 108 -19.03 12.38 -9.15
CA PHE A 108 -17.84 12.36 -8.29
C PHE A 108 -16.53 12.36 -9.09
N LEU A 109 -16.46 11.62 -10.22
CA LEU A 109 -15.28 11.60 -11.09
C LEU A 109 -15.06 12.93 -11.83
N LYS A 110 -16.10 13.72 -12.06
CA LYS A 110 -15.99 15.05 -12.69
C LYS A 110 -15.46 16.12 -11.75
N LEU A 111 -15.52 15.89 -10.43
CA LEU A 111 -14.99 16.81 -9.44
C LEU A 111 -13.48 16.92 -9.57
N SER A 112 -12.95 18.14 -9.43
CA SER A 112 -11.52 18.36 -9.29
C SER A 112 -10.99 17.69 -8.01
N ARG A 113 -9.68 17.42 -7.94
CA ARG A 113 -9.06 16.83 -6.73
C ARG A 113 -9.33 17.65 -5.46
N LYS A 114 -9.44 18.96 -5.58
CA LYS A 114 -9.75 19.85 -4.46
C LYS A 114 -11.20 19.67 -4.00
N GLU A 115 -12.13 19.62 -4.92
CA GLU A 115 -13.56 19.39 -4.63
C GLU A 115 -13.80 17.99 -4.08
N GLN A 116 -13.15 16.96 -4.62
CA GLN A 116 -13.15 15.61 -4.05
C GLN A 116 -12.63 15.61 -2.61
N GLY A 117 -11.60 16.40 -2.32
CA GLY A 117 -11.06 16.58 -0.97
C GLY A 117 -12.08 17.24 -0.03
N VAL A 118 -12.76 18.29 -0.47
CA VAL A 118 -13.82 18.94 0.29
C VAL A 118 -15.00 17.98 0.49
N TYR A 119 -15.39 17.23 -0.53
CA TYR A 119 -16.42 16.19 -0.42
C TYR A 119 -16.04 15.11 0.60
N ALA A 120 -14.76 14.81 0.76
CA ALA A 120 -14.23 13.84 1.73
C ALA A 120 -14.00 14.43 3.12
N ASP A 121 -14.08 15.76 3.29
CA ASP A 121 -13.89 16.42 4.58
C ASP A 121 -15.15 16.27 5.45
N VAL A 122 -14.98 15.66 6.63
CA VAL A 122 -16.07 15.29 7.54
C VAL A 122 -15.65 15.51 8.98
N ASP A 123 -16.56 15.97 9.81
CA ASP A 123 -16.41 15.92 11.26
C ASP A 123 -16.55 14.47 11.76
N PHE A 124 -15.43 13.77 11.87
CA PHE A 124 -15.41 12.36 12.28
C PHE A 124 -15.88 12.10 13.73
N GLU A 125 -16.00 13.12 14.56
CA GLU A 125 -16.45 12.96 15.95
C GLU A 125 -17.96 12.76 16.02
N ASN A 126 -18.69 13.48 15.14
CA ASN A 126 -20.14 13.46 15.12
C ASN A 126 -20.72 12.71 13.91
N ALA A 127 -19.91 12.45 12.89
CA ALA A 127 -20.40 11.84 11.67
C ALA A 127 -20.77 10.37 11.83
N LYS A 128 -21.90 10.00 11.23
CA LYS A 128 -22.30 8.61 11.02
C LYS A 128 -22.10 8.25 9.56
N PHE A 129 -21.70 7.02 9.30
CA PHE A 129 -21.32 6.52 8.00
C PHE A 129 -22.19 5.34 7.57
N TYR A 130 -22.43 5.25 6.28
CA TYR A 130 -23.12 4.13 5.67
C TYR A 130 -22.53 3.81 4.29
N LEU A 131 -22.80 2.61 3.79
CA LEU A 131 -22.40 2.20 2.45
C LEU A 131 -23.30 2.84 1.41
N ASN A 132 -22.70 3.41 0.36
CA ASN A 132 -23.46 3.87 -0.79
C ASN A 132 -24.22 2.68 -1.41
N PRO A 133 -25.56 2.73 -1.54
CA PRO A 133 -26.33 1.65 -2.12
C PRO A 133 -25.87 1.20 -3.51
N GLU A 134 -25.36 2.14 -4.33
CA GLU A 134 -24.80 1.84 -5.66
C GLU A 134 -23.48 1.04 -5.59
N SER A 135 -22.83 1.06 -4.44
CA SER A 135 -21.56 0.37 -4.19
C SER A 135 -21.70 -0.88 -3.32
N LEU A 136 -22.92 -1.21 -2.88
CA LEU A 136 -23.16 -2.29 -1.93
C LEU A 136 -22.68 -3.65 -2.46
N ASP A 137 -23.06 -4.02 -3.69
CA ASP A 137 -22.64 -5.28 -4.30
C ASP A 137 -21.12 -5.33 -4.49
N LYS A 138 -20.51 -4.20 -4.85
CA LYS A 138 -19.07 -4.08 -4.97
C LYS A 138 -18.37 -4.21 -3.62
N ALA A 139 -18.92 -3.62 -2.57
CA ALA A 139 -18.41 -3.75 -1.20
C ALA A 139 -18.48 -5.20 -0.72
N LYS A 140 -19.64 -5.88 -0.92
CA LYS A 140 -19.81 -7.30 -0.61
C LYS A 140 -18.82 -8.17 -1.39
N GLY A 141 -18.68 -7.95 -2.69
CA GLY A 141 -17.73 -8.68 -3.52
C GLY A 141 -16.26 -8.48 -3.13
N ILE A 142 -15.90 -7.30 -2.61
CA ILE A 142 -14.55 -7.04 -2.06
C ILE A 142 -14.35 -7.85 -0.78
N VAL A 143 -15.32 -7.80 0.15
CA VAL A 143 -15.24 -8.50 1.44
C VAL A 143 -15.24 -10.01 1.26
N GLU A 144 -16.02 -10.55 0.34
CA GLU A 144 -16.09 -11.99 0.07
C GLU A 144 -14.85 -12.54 -0.66
N LYS A 145 -14.34 -11.80 -1.65
CA LYS A 145 -13.21 -12.26 -2.50
C LYS A 145 -11.85 -12.01 -1.90
N ASP A 146 -11.71 -10.95 -1.13
CA ASP A 146 -10.43 -10.48 -0.63
C ASP A 146 -10.19 -10.92 0.81
N ASN A 147 -9.83 -12.19 1.00
CA ASN A 147 -9.09 -12.58 2.20
C ASN A 147 -7.73 -11.85 2.15
N VAL A 148 -7.66 -10.68 2.80
CA VAL A 148 -6.39 -9.95 2.97
C VAL A 148 -5.50 -10.77 3.88
N SER A 149 -4.88 -11.78 3.29
CA SER A 149 -4.00 -12.68 4.01
C SER A 149 -2.70 -11.96 4.37
N ILE A 150 -2.29 -12.06 5.61
CA ILE A 150 -0.96 -11.64 6.08
C ILE A 150 0.16 -12.46 5.41
N ILE A 151 -0.17 -13.58 4.82
CA ILE A 151 0.77 -14.46 4.11
C ILE A 151 1.40 -13.70 2.93
N SER A 152 0.63 -12.88 2.23
CA SER A 152 1.13 -12.15 1.05
C SER A 152 2.34 -11.24 1.35
N PRO A 153 2.31 -10.32 2.32
CA PRO A 153 3.49 -9.51 2.66
C PRO A 153 4.64 -10.35 3.25
N ILE A 154 4.35 -11.43 3.97
CA ILE A 154 5.38 -12.35 4.49
C ILE A 154 6.10 -13.05 3.33
N VAL A 155 5.37 -13.57 2.36
CA VAL A 155 5.97 -14.20 1.17
C VAL A 155 6.82 -13.21 0.38
N ILE A 156 6.36 -11.97 0.20
CA ILE A 156 7.13 -10.95 -0.50
C ILE A 156 8.40 -10.58 0.28
N ALA A 157 8.31 -10.44 1.60
CA ALA A 157 9.47 -10.20 2.44
C ALA A 157 10.49 -11.37 2.33
N ALA A 158 10.02 -12.61 2.37
CA ALA A 158 10.87 -13.79 2.21
C ALA A 158 11.53 -13.85 0.82
N LEU A 159 10.79 -13.54 -0.25
CA LEU A 159 11.33 -13.45 -1.61
C LEU A 159 12.36 -12.32 -1.74
N SER A 160 12.11 -11.17 -1.10
CA SER A 160 13.08 -10.06 -1.09
C SER A 160 14.39 -10.45 -0.40
N ILE A 161 14.31 -11.17 0.72
CA ILE A 161 15.47 -11.71 1.41
C ILE A 161 16.21 -12.73 0.52
N ALA A 162 15.50 -13.65 -0.10
CA ALA A 162 16.09 -14.62 -1.01
C ALA A 162 16.79 -13.93 -2.20
N LEU A 163 16.21 -12.86 -2.74
CA LEU A 163 16.81 -12.09 -3.82
C LEU A 163 18.12 -11.39 -3.38
N ILE A 164 18.20 -10.88 -2.14
CA ILE A 164 19.44 -10.33 -1.57
C ILE A 164 20.54 -11.40 -1.57
N PHE A 165 20.21 -12.63 -1.15
CA PHE A 165 21.18 -13.73 -1.16
C PHE A 165 21.66 -14.08 -2.57
N VAL A 166 20.74 -14.15 -3.53
CA VAL A 166 21.08 -14.42 -4.94
C VAL A 166 21.98 -13.30 -5.47
N LEU A 167 21.59 -12.05 -5.31
CA LEU A 167 22.39 -10.91 -5.77
C LEU A 167 23.77 -10.86 -5.09
N GLY A 168 23.84 -11.05 -3.77
CA GLY A 168 25.12 -11.06 -3.05
C GLY A 168 26.06 -12.17 -3.49
N SER A 169 25.53 -13.30 -3.97
CA SER A 169 26.33 -14.44 -4.42
C SER A 169 26.76 -14.34 -5.90
N PHE A 170 25.92 -13.79 -6.75
CA PHE A 170 26.16 -13.81 -8.21
C PHE A 170 26.67 -12.49 -8.76
N LEU A 171 26.32 -11.37 -8.15
CA LEU A 171 26.70 -10.05 -8.66
C LEU A 171 28.21 -9.83 -8.74
N PRO A 172 29.03 -10.22 -7.73
CA PRO A 172 30.49 -10.11 -7.85
C PRO A 172 31.03 -10.84 -9.08
N ASN A 173 30.59 -12.09 -9.29
CA ASN A 173 31.05 -12.89 -10.44
C ASN A 173 30.66 -12.28 -11.79
N ILE A 174 29.48 -11.67 -11.87
CA ILE A 174 29.02 -10.95 -13.07
C ILE A 174 29.90 -9.71 -13.31
N LEU A 175 30.19 -8.96 -12.27
CA LEU A 175 31.04 -7.77 -12.36
C LEU A 175 32.49 -8.12 -12.72
N ASP A 176 33.06 -9.19 -12.17
CA ASP A 176 34.38 -9.73 -12.56
C ASP A 176 34.39 -10.08 -14.05
N PHE A 177 33.39 -10.80 -14.52
CA PHE A 177 33.27 -11.16 -15.93
C PHE A 177 33.20 -9.91 -16.86
N ILE A 178 32.40 -8.90 -16.47
CA ILE A 178 32.31 -7.65 -17.21
C ILE A 178 33.65 -6.90 -17.21
N ASN A 179 34.31 -6.85 -16.06
CA ASN A 179 35.60 -6.21 -15.91
C ASN A 179 36.67 -6.83 -16.81
N GLU A 180 36.73 -8.17 -16.86
CA GLU A 180 37.62 -8.90 -17.77
C GLU A 180 37.28 -8.68 -19.24
N ALA A 181 35.99 -8.61 -19.58
CA ALA A 181 35.54 -8.37 -20.96
C ALA A 181 35.88 -6.97 -21.45
N LEU A 182 35.87 -5.96 -20.58
CA LEU A 182 36.21 -4.57 -20.89
C LEU A 182 37.72 -4.32 -20.92
N GLY A 183 38.52 -5.19 -20.27
CA GLY A 183 39.97 -5.09 -20.25
C GLY A 183 40.67 -5.72 -21.46
N LYS A 184 39.92 -6.32 -22.37
CA LYS A 184 40.41 -6.89 -23.65
C LYS A 184 40.22 -5.91 -24.80
#